data_98acca5da89781ef3deeb53443c2b88a
#
_entry.id   98acca5da89781ef3deeb53443c2b88a
#
_cell.length_a   1.000
_cell.length_b   1.000
_cell.length_c   1.000
_cell.angle_alpha   90.00
_cell.angle_beta   90.00
_cell.angle_gamma   90.00
#
_symmetry.space_group_name_H-M   'P 1'
#
loop_
_entity.id
_entity.type
_entity.pdbx_description
1 polymer ?
#
loop_
_entity_poly.entity_id
_entity_poly.type
_entity_poly.pdbx_seq_one_letter_code
_entity_poly.pdbx_strand_id
1 'polypeptide(L)'
;HGDMGVINEDDIIVAISKSGNTEELIHFLHHVKHKNCKIVSLHSNPNNNSLDYCYLDIDLHADEEADNLNIVPTSSIAVFTVFLQSIACEIADIKDLTLEEFVSNHPGGSIGQIKL
;
A
#
# COMPACT_ATOMS: atom_id res chain seq x y z
N HIS A 1 -18.59 3.89 -5.78
CA HIS A 1 -18.70 5.33 -6.07
C HIS A 1 -17.78 5.69 -7.24
N GLY A 2 -17.62 6.96 -7.59
CA GLY A 2 -16.90 7.41 -8.79
C GLY A 2 -15.37 7.35 -8.76
N ASP A 3 -14.77 6.92 -7.64
CA ASP A 3 -13.31 6.99 -7.43
C ASP A 3 -12.48 6.16 -8.42
N MET A 4 -13.06 5.11 -8.99
CA MET A 4 -12.40 4.34 -10.05
C MET A 4 -12.13 5.16 -11.34
N GLY A 5 -12.78 6.32 -11.48
CA GLY A 5 -12.59 7.21 -12.64
C GLY A 5 -11.16 7.77 -12.74
N VAL A 6 -10.41 7.85 -11.64
CA VAL A 6 -9.03 8.36 -11.62
C VAL A 6 -7.98 7.32 -12.02
N ILE A 7 -8.36 6.03 -12.07
CA ILE A 7 -7.43 4.92 -12.33
C ILE A 7 -7.18 4.78 -13.83
N ASN A 8 -5.93 4.74 -14.23
CA ASN A 8 -5.47 4.56 -15.60
C ASN A 8 -4.68 3.24 -15.74
N GLU A 9 -4.43 2.81 -16.97
CA GLU A 9 -3.72 1.56 -17.28
C GLU A 9 -2.26 1.54 -16.79
N ASP A 10 -1.63 2.70 -16.68
CA ASP A 10 -0.24 2.83 -16.19
C ASP A 10 -0.13 2.88 -14.66
N ASP A 11 -1.26 2.91 -13.95
CA ASP A 11 -1.26 2.95 -12.50
C ASP A 11 -0.94 1.59 -11.87
N ILE A 12 -0.41 1.64 -10.66
CA ILE A 12 -0.26 0.47 -9.79
C ILE A 12 -1.21 0.64 -8.62
N ILE A 13 -2.12 -0.30 -8.47
CA ILE A 13 -3.03 -0.36 -7.34
C ILE A 13 -2.42 -1.22 -6.24
N VAL A 14 -2.25 -0.68 -5.06
CA VAL A 14 -1.83 -1.43 -3.87
C VAL A 14 -3.07 -1.75 -3.04
N ALA A 15 -3.51 -3.00 -3.10
CA ALA A 15 -4.64 -3.52 -2.33
C ALA A 15 -4.16 -4.04 -0.99
N ILE A 16 -4.64 -3.46 0.11
CA ILE A 16 -4.19 -3.80 1.47
C ILE A 16 -5.35 -4.41 2.24
N SER A 17 -5.22 -5.67 2.63
CA SER A 17 -6.20 -6.36 3.46
C SER A 17 -5.56 -7.55 4.15
N LYS A 18 -5.57 -7.60 5.49
CA LYS A 18 -5.01 -8.73 6.25
C LYS A 18 -5.55 -10.08 5.77
N SER A 19 -6.85 -10.18 5.61
CA SER A 19 -7.50 -11.43 5.16
C SER A 19 -7.44 -11.62 3.63
N GLY A 20 -7.33 -10.52 2.85
CA GLY A 20 -7.50 -10.54 1.40
C GLY A 20 -8.90 -10.95 0.91
N ASN A 21 -9.87 -11.03 1.83
CA ASN A 21 -11.23 -11.51 1.58
C ASN A 21 -12.32 -10.48 1.90
N THR A 22 -11.94 -9.23 2.18
CA THR A 22 -12.90 -8.16 2.42
C THR A 22 -13.80 -7.99 1.18
N GLU A 23 -15.10 -8.14 1.34
CA GLU A 23 -16.06 -8.19 0.23
C GLU A 23 -15.98 -6.94 -0.65
N GLU A 24 -15.93 -5.76 -0.04
CA GLU A 24 -15.81 -4.49 -0.74
C GLU A 24 -14.53 -4.39 -1.55
N LEU A 25 -13.41 -4.91 -1.01
CA LEU A 25 -12.15 -4.95 -1.72
C LEU A 25 -12.23 -5.87 -2.93
N ILE A 26 -12.74 -7.08 -2.77
CA ILE A 26 -12.89 -8.05 -3.87
C ILE A 26 -13.78 -7.48 -4.96
N HIS A 27 -14.90 -6.87 -4.58
CA HIS A 27 -15.79 -6.21 -5.53
C HIS A 27 -15.08 -5.08 -6.30
N PHE A 28 -14.28 -4.27 -5.61
CA PHE A 28 -13.48 -3.22 -6.24
C PHE A 28 -12.44 -3.81 -7.20
N LEU A 29 -11.67 -4.82 -6.79
CA LEU A 29 -10.65 -5.46 -7.61
C LEU A 29 -11.23 -6.09 -8.87
N HIS A 30 -12.42 -6.71 -8.77
CA HIS A 30 -13.13 -7.24 -9.93
C HIS A 30 -13.37 -6.17 -11.00
N HIS A 31 -13.78 -4.97 -10.60
CA HIS A 31 -14.03 -3.87 -11.54
C HIS A 31 -12.73 -3.23 -12.07
N VAL A 32 -11.73 -3.09 -11.20
CA VAL A 32 -10.43 -2.50 -11.57
C VAL A 32 -9.66 -3.37 -12.55
N LYS A 33 -9.82 -4.69 -12.51
CA LYS A 33 -9.20 -5.63 -13.44
C LYS A 33 -9.43 -5.25 -14.93
N HIS A 34 -10.58 -4.66 -15.23
CA HIS A 34 -10.93 -4.24 -16.60
C HIS A 34 -10.19 -2.98 -17.06
N LYS A 35 -9.47 -2.29 -16.16
CA LYS A 35 -8.67 -1.10 -16.50
C LYS A 35 -7.25 -1.43 -16.95
N ASN A 36 -6.87 -2.70 -16.95
CA ASN A 36 -5.54 -3.21 -17.31
C ASN A 36 -4.38 -2.65 -16.46
N CYS A 37 -4.65 -1.97 -15.35
CA CYS A 37 -3.62 -1.56 -14.40
C CYS A 37 -3.06 -2.76 -13.62
N LYS A 38 -1.86 -2.63 -13.07
CA LYS A 38 -1.25 -3.66 -12.23
C LYS A 38 -1.79 -3.57 -10.81
N ILE A 39 -2.13 -4.71 -10.23
CA ILE A 39 -2.62 -4.81 -8.85
C ILE A 39 -1.58 -5.56 -8.03
N VAL A 40 -1.13 -4.97 -6.94
CA VAL A 40 -0.28 -5.59 -5.92
C VAL A 40 -1.14 -5.84 -4.70
N SER A 41 -1.25 -7.08 -4.26
CA SER A 41 -1.98 -7.44 -3.04
C SER A 41 -1.02 -7.56 -1.85
N LEU A 42 -1.27 -6.81 -0.77
CA LEU A 42 -0.60 -6.96 0.51
C LEU A 42 -1.57 -7.63 1.48
N HIS A 43 -1.19 -8.77 2.00
CA HIS A 43 -2.05 -9.56 2.88
C HIS A 43 -1.25 -10.35 3.93
N SER A 44 -1.95 -11.11 4.77
CA SER A 44 -1.39 -12.08 5.72
C SER A 44 -2.23 -13.37 5.74
N ASN A 45 -2.77 -13.74 4.57
CA ASN A 45 -3.53 -14.96 4.39
C ASN A 45 -3.23 -15.55 3.00
N PRO A 46 -2.43 -16.61 2.90
CA PRO A 46 -2.03 -17.19 1.63
C PRO A 46 -3.21 -17.80 0.84
N ASN A 47 -4.36 -18.00 1.48
CA ASN A 47 -5.56 -18.55 0.85
C ASN A 47 -6.66 -17.49 0.78
N ASN A 48 -6.50 -16.50 -0.07
CA ASN A 48 -7.44 -15.40 -0.17
C ASN A 48 -7.88 -15.12 -1.61
N ASN A 49 -9.03 -14.48 -1.75
CA ASN A 49 -9.66 -14.23 -3.05
C ASN A 49 -9.04 -13.06 -3.83
N SER A 50 -8.22 -12.20 -3.19
CA SER A 50 -7.55 -11.11 -3.90
C SER A 50 -6.50 -11.61 -4.89
N LEU A 51 -6.00 -12.83 -4.71
CA LEU A 51 -5.00 -13.47 -5.58
C LEU A 51 -5.50 -13.64 -7.02
N ASP A 52 -6.81 -13.81 -7.23
CA ASP A 52 -7.41 -13.96 -8.56
C ASP A 52 -7.30 -12.69 -9.42
N TYR A 53 -6.97 -11.56 -8.80
CA TYR A 53 -6.94 -10.24 -9.42
C TYR A 53 -5.55 -9.62 -9.49
N CYS A 54 -4.59 -10.09 -8.69
CA CYS A 54 -3.31 -9.41 -8.56
C CYS A 54 -2.28 -9.87 -9.59
N TYR A 55 -1.40 -8.92 -9.96
CA TYR A 55 -0.18 -9.15 -10.73
C TYR A 55 0.94 -9.68 -9.82
N LEU A 56 0.98 -9.19 -8.58
CA LEU A 56 1.94 -9.57 -7.55
C LEU A 56 1.21 -9.66 -6.22
N ASP A 57 1.44 -10.75 -5.50
CA ASP A 57 1.00 -10.89 -4.11
C ASP A 57 2.19 -10.88 -3.16
N ILE A 58 1.97 -10.29 -1.98
CA ILE A 58 2.98 -10.17 -0.93
C ILE A 58 2.32 -10.55 0.39
N ASP A 59 2.68 -11.72 0.91
CA ASP A 59 2.28 -12.16 2.24
C ASP A 59 3.23 -11.58 3.30
N LEU A 60 2.73 -10.73 4.17
CA LEU A 60 3.51 -10.06 5.22
C LEU A 60 3.51 -10.83 6.54
N HIS A 61 2.84 -11.97 6.61
CA HIS A 61 2.83 -12.87 7.78
C HIS A 61 2.48 -12.18 9.11
N ALA A 62 1.57 -11.21 9.09
CA ALA A 62 1.03 -10.59 10.30
C ALA A 62 -0.11 -11.45 10.86
N ASP A 63 0.23 -12.66 11.34
CA ASP A 63 -0.73 -13.72 11.65
C ASP A 63 -1.60 -13.39 12.86
N GLU A 64 -1.00 -12.72 13.87
CA GLU A 64 -1.67 -12.42 15.13
C GLU A 64 -1.75 -10.92 15.39
N GLU A 65 -2.90 -10.48 15.90
CA GLU A 65 -3.07 -9.15 16.45
C GLU A 65 -2.66 -9.09 17.92
N ALA A 66 -2.39 -7.90 18.43
CA ALA A 66 -1.90 -7.71 19.80
C ALA A 66 -2.99 -7.81 20.86
N ASP A 67 -4.26 -7.82 20.47
CA ASP A 67 -5.37 -7.98 21.41
C ASP A 67 -5.65 -9.44 21.74
N ASN A 68 -6.21 -9.70 22.91
CA ASN A 68 -6.49 -11.07 23.40
C ASN A 68 -7.50 -11.86 22.54
N LEU A 69 -8.27 -11.16 21.69
CA LEU A 69 -9.25 -11.78 20.81
C LEU A 69 -8.71 -11.98 19.37
N ASN A 70 -7.53 -11.47 19.11
CA ASN A 70 -6.92 -11.49 17.76
C ASN A 70 -7.82 -10.88 16.67
N ILE A 71 -8.50 -9.77 16.99
CA ILE A 71 -9.51 -9.14 16.12
C ILE A 71 -9.15 -7.70 15.75
N VAL A 72 -8.64 -6.94 16.74
CA VAL A 72 -8.40 -5.50 16.54
C VAL A 72 -7.15 -5.28 15.70
N PRO A 73 -7.24 -4.60 14.53
CA PRO A 73 -6.08 -4.34 13.69
C PRO A 73 -5.00 -3.57 14.44
N THR A 74 -3.92 -4.22 14.79
CA THR A 74 -2.79 -3.70 15.59
C THR A 74 -1.45 -4.11 14.99
N SER A 75 -1.04 -5.37 15.18
CA SER A 75 0.21 -5.91 14.62
C SER A 75 0.19 -5.83 13.08
N SER A 76 -0.93 -6.15 12.44
CA SER A 76 -1.07 -6.05 10.99
C SER A 76 -0.87 -4.64 10.47
N ILE A 77 -1.45 -3.62 11.14
CA ILE A 77 -1.24 -2.22 10.78
C ILE A 77 0.24 -1.85 10.90
N ALA A 78 0.89 -2.24 12.00
CA ALA A 78 2.30 -1.93 12.22
C ALA A 78 3.19 -2.54 11.12
N VAL A 79 3.01 -3.83 10.82
CA VAL A 79 3.76 -4.56 9.79
C VAL A 79 3.56 -3.93 8.40
N PHE A 80 2.31 -3.71 8.00
CA PHE A 80 2.00 -3.11 6.70
C PHE A 80 2.54 -1.69 6.58
N THR A 81 2.46 -0.90 7.65
CA THR A 81 2.99 0.47 7.68
C THR A 81 4.51 0.47 7.50
N VAL A 82 5.24 -0.35 8.25
CA VAL A 82 6.71 -0.44 8.14
C VAL A 82 7.11 -0.90 6.75
N PHE A 83 6.44 -1.91 6.20
CA PHE A 83 6.70 -2.40 4.86
C PHE A 83 6.51 -1.31 3.81
N LEU A 84 5.37 -0.60 3.83
CA LEU A 84 5.07 0.46 2.86
C LEU A 84 6.02 1.65 3.00
N GLN A 85 6.42 2.02 4.22
CA GLN A 85 7.43 3.06 4.43
C GLN A 85 8.79 2.64 3.87
N SER A 86 9.18 1.38 4.03
CA SER A 86 10.43 0.87 3.46
C SER A 86 10.41 0.93 1.93
N ILE A 87 9.30 0.56 1.30
CA ILE A 87 9.12 0.69 -0.15
C ILE A 87 9.18 2.16 -0.59
N ALA A 88 8.56 3.08 0.17
CA ALA A 88 8.60 4.51 -0.15
C ALA A 88 10.04 5.07 -0.08
N CYS A 89 10.83 4.67 0.92
CA CYS A 89 12.24 5.04 1.01
C CYS A 89 13.06 4.49 -0.17
N GLU A 90 12.87 3.22 -0.51
CA GLU A 90 13.56 2.59 -1.65
C GLU A 90 13.21 3.26 -2.98
N ILE A 91 11.95 3.63 -3.18
CA ILE A 91 11.54 4.39 -4.38
C ILE A 91 12.20 5.77 -4.42
N ALA A 92 12.34 6.44 -3.27
CA ALA A 92 13.02 7.73 -3.19
C ALA A 92 14.50 7.60 -3.58
N ASP A 93 15.16 6.54 -3.10
CA ASP A 93 16.55 6.24 -3.43
C ASP A 93 16.73 5.90 -4.93
N ILE A 94 15.86 5.05 -5.49
CA ILE A 94 15.86 4.70 -6.92
C ILE A 94 15.64 5.93 -7.81
N LYS A 95 14.88 6.91 -7.33
CA LYS A 95 14.60 8.17 -8.04
C LYS A 95 15.66 9.24 -7.80
N ASP A 96 16.72 8.94 -7.06
CA ASP A 96 17.78 9.90 -6.70
C ASP A 96 17.21 11.18 -6.06
N LEU A 97 16.19 11.04 -5.18
CA LEU A 97 15.57 12.19 -4.50
C LEU A 97 16.63 12.93 -3.68
N THR A 98 16.88 14.19 -4.04
CA THR A 98 17.87 15.03 -3.35
C THR A 98 17.28 15.77 -2.15
N LEU A 99 18.19 16.19 -1.22
CA LEU A 99 17.78 17.02 -0.10
C LEU A 99 17.20 18.37 -0.58
N GLU A 100 17.77 18.94 -1.65
CA GLU A 100 17.30 20.17 -2.27
C GLU A 100 15.86 20.06 -2.75
N GLU A 101 15.53 18.98 -3.47
CA GLU A 101 14.17 18.72 -3.93
C GLU A 101 13.21 18.52 -2.77
N PHE A 102 13.64 17.75 -1.75
CA PHE A 102 12.82 17.52 -0.56
C PHE A 102 12.51 18.82 0.20
N VAL A 103 13.53 19.65 0.45
CA VAL A 103 13.37 20.95 1.13
C VAL A 103 12.53 21.92 0.32
N SER A 104 12.69 21.96 -1.01
CA SER A 104 11.89 22.84 -1.88
C SER A 104 10.40 22.59 -1.79
N ASN A 105 10.01 21.34 -1.51
CA ASN A 105 8.62 20.94 -1.33
C ASN A 105 8.11 21.11 0.11
N HIS A 106 8.99 21.54 1.06
CA HIS A 106 8.66 21.71 2.47
C HIS A 106 9.04 23.13 2.97
N PRO A 107 8.36 24.20 2.49
CA PRO A 107 8.79 25.58 2.78
C PRO A 107 8.63 25.99 4.24
N GLY A 108 7.93 25.19 5.07
CA GLY A 108 7.66 25.48 6.47
C GLY A 108 8.32 24.51 7.44
N GLY A 109 8.23 24.82 8.74
CA GLY A 109 8.74 23.97 9.82
C GLY A 109 10.28 23.86 9.84
N SER A 110 10.79 22.87 10.58
CA SER A 110 12.22 22.62 10.70
C SER A 110 12.89 22.21 9.39
N ILE A 111 12.17 21.53 8.52
CA ILE A 111 12.68 21.07 7.21
C ILE A 111 12.96 22.28 6.31
N GLY A 112 12.02 23.23 6.22
CA GLY A 112 12.20 24.44 5.42
C GLY A 112 13.30 25.39 5.91
N GLN A 113 13.84 25.16 7.11
CA GLN A 113 14.97 25.92 7.69
C GLN A 113 16.33 25.27 7.45
N ILE A 114 16.37 24.09 6.82
CA ILE A 114 17.62 23.42 6.47
C ILE A 114 18.35 24.29 5.44
N LYS A 115 19.58 24.68 5.77
CA LYS A 115 20.45 25.39 4.83
C LYS A 115 21.14 24.36 3.93
N LEU A 116 20.95 24.51 2.66
CA LEU A 116 21.57 23.70 1.60
C LEU A 116 22.96 24.21 1.27
#